data_e3a919878df4d3afcaabd477d11df1c0
#
_entry.id   e3a919878df4d3afcaabd477d11df1c0
#
_cell.length_a   1.000
_cell.length_b   1.000
_cell.length_c   1.000
_cell.angle_alpha   90.00
_cell.angle_beta   90.00
_cell.angle_gamma   90.00
#
_symmetry.space_group_name_H-M   'P 1'
#
loop_
_entity.id
_entity.type
_entity.pdbx_description
1 polymer ?
#
loop_
_entity_poly.entity_id
_entity_poly.type
_entity_poly.pdbx_seq_one_letter_code
_entity_poly.pdbx_strand_id
1 'polypeptide(L)'
;MGAGKTSVGRLVARRFNKTFYDCDQEIERRTGVKIPVIFEIEGETGFRARESAMLLELAALHDIVLATGGGAVVCGENRRVLVQNGTVIYLRAALEDLWQRTRHDRSRPLLQTGDRRAKLEQLFIQRDPLYREVATFIVDTGKQSLRSLAQQIEQRLREHFQSAGHARQDCA
;
A
#
# COMPACT_ATOMS: atom_id res chain seq x y z
N MET A 1 6.77 -3.89 -1.56
CA MET A 1 7.73 -3.50 -0.51
C MET A 1 8.66 -2.44 -1.09
N GLY A 2 9.13 -1.44 -0.31
CA GLY A 2 10.12 -0.46 -0.81
C GLY A 2 9.65 0.56 -1.86
N ALA A 3 8.38 0.58 -2.24
CA ALA A 3 7.85 1.51 -3.25
C ALA A 3 7.62 2.96 -2.73
N GLY A 4 7.85 3.23 -1.44
CA GLY A 4 7.71 4.58 -0.87
C GLY A 4 6.29 4.97 -0.45
N LYS A 5 5.39 4.02 -0.23
CA LYS A 5 3.98 4.26 0.12
C LYS A 5 3.77 5.24 1.27
N THR A 6 4.44 5.02 2.39
CA THR A 6 4.33 5.87 3.59
C THR A 6 4.73 7.32 3.30
N SER A 7 5.86 7.53 2.63
CA SER A 7 6.36 8.88 2.33
C SER A 7 5.48 9.61 1.33
N VAL A 8 5.08 8.94 0.26
CA VAL A 8 4.20 9.50 -0.77
C VAL A 8 2.79 9.71 -0.22
N GLY A 9 2.25 8.73 0.51
CA GLY A 9 0.92 8.80 1.11
C GLY A 9 0.76 10.00 2.05
N ARG A 10 1.76 10.28 2.87
CA ARG A 10 1.76 11.49 3.74
C ARG A 10 1.73 12.79 2.94
N LEU A 11 2.46 12.87 1.82
CA LEU A 11 2.43 14.05 0.97
C LEU A 11 1.08 14.22 0.27
N VAL A 12 0.51 13.14 -0.25
CA VAL A 12 -0.82 13.14 -0.87
C VAL A 12 -1.89 13.53 0.15
N ALA A 13 -1.86 12.97 1.34
CA ALA A 13 -2.79 13.30 2.43
C ALA A 13 -2.79 14.81 2.75
N ARG A 14 -1.60 15.40 2.89
CA ARG A 14 -1.46 16.85 3.11
C ARG A 14 -2.05 17.69 1.98
N ARG A 15 -1.84 17.28 0.71
CA ARG A 15 -2.34 18.00 -0.47
C ARG A 15 -3.87 17.97 -0.60
N PHE A 16 -4.49 16.92 -0.09
CA PHE A 16 -5.96 16.75 -0.09
C PHE A 16 -6.60 17.10 1.26
N ASN A 17 -5.81 17.60 2.22
CA ASN A 17 -6.28 17.88 3.59
C ASN A 17 -6.97 16.67 4.24
N LYS A 18 -6.37 15.48 4.05
CA LYS A 18 -6.86 14.21 4.58
C LYS A 18 -5.95 13.66 5.68
N THR A 19 -6.49 12.84 6.56
CA THR A 19 -5.71 12.13 7.58
C THR A 19 -4.92 10.97 6.92
N PHE A 20 -3.66 10.81 7.31
CA PHE A 20 -2.82 9.71 6.83
C PHE A 20 -2.77 8.57 7.84
N TYR A 21 -3.03 7.35 7.38
CA TYR A 21 -2.80 6.11 8.14
C TYR A 21 -1.85 5.19 7.38
N ASP A 22 -1.04 4.46 8.14
CA ASP A 22 -0.21 3.36 7.65
C ASP A 22 -0.61 2.11 8.43
N CYS A 23 -1.13 1.10 7.74
CA CYS A 23 -1.69 -0.11 8.35
C CYS A 23 -0.65 -0.82 9.23
N ASP A 24 0.60 -0.93 8.76
CA ASP A 24 1.67 -1.55 9.52
C ASP A 24 1.97 -0.75 10.80
N GLN A 25 2.01 0.59 10.73
CA GLN A 25 2.24 1.46 11.90
C GLN A 25 1.08 1.39 12.90
N GLU A 26 -0.17 1.31 12.43
CA GLU A 26 -1.33 1.18 13.31
C GLU A 26 -1.36 -0.17 14.05
N ILE A 27 -0.96 -1.25 13.38
CA ILE A 27 -0.82 -2.56 14.04
C ILE A 27 0.24 -2.47 15.14
N GLU A 28 1.42 -1.92 14.88
CA GLU A 28 2.47 -1.73 15.89
C GLU A 28 2.01 -0.85 17.05
N ARG A 29 1.31 0.25 16.75
CA ARG A 29 0.80 1.17 17.78
C ARG A 29 -0.20 0.49 18.74
N ARG A 30 -1.08 -0.34 18.20
CA ARG A 30 -2.12 -1.03 18.99
C ARG A 30 -1.59 -2.23 19.75
N THR A 31 -0.65 -2.95 19.18
CA THR A 31 -0.06 -4.13 19.83
C THR A 31 1.06 -3.77 20.80
N GLY A 32 1.64 -2.57 20.67
CA GLY A 32 2.81 -2.16 21.46
C GLY A 32 4.11 -2.85 21.05
N VAL A 33 4.09 -3.72 20.01
CA VAL A 33 5.26 -4.45 19.55
C VAL A 33 5.50 -4.25 18.05
N LYS A 34 6.73 -4.49 17.62
CA LYS A 34 7.12 -4.39 16.22
C LYS A 34 6.65 -5.59 15.41
N ILE A 35 6.36 -5.40 14.13
CA ILE A 35 5.91 -6.46 13.23
C ILE A 35 6.81 -7.70 13.24
N PRO A 36 8.17 -7.61 13.28
CA PRO A 36 9.01 -8.78 13.40
C PRO A 36 8.70 -9.65 14.62
N VAL A 37 8.34 -9.04 15.76
CA VAL A 37 7.96 -9.76 16.98
C VAL A 37 6.63 -10.50 16.80
N ILE A 38 5.66 -9.86 16.11
CA ILE A 38 4.38 -10.52 15.79
C ILE A 38 4.63 -11.76 14.91
N PHE A 39 5.50 -11.64 13.90
CA PHE A 39 5.87 -12.76 13.05
C PHE A 39 6.59 -13.87 13.81
N GLU A 40 7.43 -13.54 14.80
CA GLU A 40 8.12 -14.52 15.64
C GLU A 40 7.15 -15.31 16.52
N ILE A 41 6.17 -14.62 17.11
CA ILE A 41 5.23 -15.23 18.08
C ILE A 41 4.05 -15.92 17.39
N GLU A 42 3.46 -15.27 16.39
CA GLU A 42 2.18 -15.67 15.77
C GLU A 42 2.34 -16.20 14.33
N GLY A 43 3.54 -16.10 13.77
CA GLY A 43 3.81 -16.46 12.38
C GLY A 43 3.17 -15.49 11.36
N GLU A 44 3.32 -15.83 10.09
CA GLU A 44 2.70 -15.03 9.02
C GLU A 44 1.17 -15.06 9.09
N THR A 45 0.57 -16.20 9.43
CA THR A 45 -0.88 -16.36 9.53
C THR A 45 -1.49 -15.44 10.58
N GLY A 46 -0.92 -15.35 11.77
CA GLY A 46 -1.37 -14.45 12.82
C GLY A 46 -1.24 -12.97 12.42
N PHE A 47 -0.10 -12.61 11.81
CA PHE A 47 0.07 -11.27 11.27
C PHE A 47 -0.98 -10.93 10.21
N ARG A 48 -1.29 -11.84 9.26
CA ARG A 48 -2.29 -11.61 8.22
C ARG A 48 -3.69 -11.41 8.78
N ALA A 49 -4.06 -12.12 9.83
CA ALA A 49 -5.33 -11.89 10.52
C ALA A 49 -5.41 -10.47 11.09
N ARG A 50 -4.34 -9.99 11.72
CA ARG A 50 -4.26 -8.61 12.24
C ARG A 50 -4.26 -7.57 11.13
N GLU A 51 -3.53 -7.81 10.04
CA GLU A 51 -3.49 -6.94 8.86
C GLU A 51 -4.89 -6.78 8.24
N SER A 52 -5.64 -7.88 8.10
CA SER A 52 -6.99 -7.85 7.54
C SER A 52 -7.98 -7.13 8.46
N ALA A 53 -7.94 -7.39 9.76
CA ALA A 53 -8.81 -6.70 10.73
C ALA A 53 -8.53 -5.19 10.75
N MET A 54 -7.25 -4.80 10.75
CA MET A 54 -6.84 -3.39 10.71
C MET A 54 -7.26 -2.71 9.41
N LEU A 55 -7.07 -3.39 8.27
CA LEU A 55 -7.46 -2.88 6.96
C LEU A 55 -8.96 -2.62 6.90
N LEU A 56 -9.79 -3.57 7.35
CA LEU A 56 -11.24 -3.44 7.37
C LEU A 56 -11.69 -2.22 8.17
N GLU A 57 -11.11 -2.04 9.36
CA GLU A 57 -11.44 -0.91 10.22
C GLU A 57 -11.01 0.43 9.61
N LEU A 58 -9.78 0.53 9.12
CA LEU A 58 -9.27 1.78 8.53
C LEU A 58 -9.97 2.11 7.20
N ALA A 59 -10.33 1.11 6.40
CA ALA A 59 -11.03 1.33 5.14
C ALA A 59 -12.47 1.87 5.32
N ALA A 60 -13.06 1.70 6.50
CA ALA A 60 -14.37 2.27 6.85
C ALA A 60 -14.30 3.77 7.22
N LEU A 61 -13.11 4.32 7.43
CA LEU A 61 -12.93 5.74 7.75
C LEU A 61 -13.07 6.61 6.49
N HIS A 62 -13.65 7.79 6.68
CA HIS A 62 -13.76 8.81 5.63
C HIS A 62 -12.58 9.79 5.68
N ASP A 63 -12.33 10.46 4.57
CA ASP A 63 -11.32 11.52 4.44
C ASP A 63 -9.90 11.12 4.87
N ILE A 64 -9.51 9.92 4.49
CA ILE A 64 -8.19 9.38 4.78
C ILE A 64 -7.38 9.07 3.50
N VAL A 65 -6.07 8.96 3.69
CA VAL A 65 -5.15 8.27 2.79
C VAL A 65 -4.55 7.10 3.55
N LEU A 66 -4.76 5.89 3.07
CA LEU A 66 -4.32 4.66 3.71
C LEU A 66 -3.15 4.04 2.94
N ALA A 67 -2.01 3.88 3.60
CA ALA A 67 -0.93 3.03 3.10
C ALA A 67 -1.08 1.61 3.68
N THR A 68 -1.21 0.61 2.80
CA THR A 68 -1.36 -0.79 3.21
C THR A 68 -0.04 -1.54 3.24
N GLY A 69 0.04 -2.61 4.01
CA GLY A 69 1.11 -3.59 3.94
C GLY A 69 1.22 -4.20 2.52
N GLY A 70 2.44 -4.55 2.11
CA GLY A 70 2.65 -5.12 0.77
C GLY A 70 2.06 -6.53 0.60
N GLY A 71 1.59 -7.17 1.65
CA GLY A 71 0.95 -8.49 1.60
C GLY A 71 -0.57 -8.43 1.66
N ALA A 72 -1.14 -7.28 1.95
CA ALA A 72 -2.59 -7.13 2.13
C ALA A 72 -3.41 -7.65 0.92
N VAL A 73 -2.89 -7.48 -0.30
CA VAL A 73 -3.55 -7.94 -1.54
C VAL A 73 -3.57 -9.46 -1.71
N VAL A 74 -2.81 -10.23 -0.93
CA VAL A 74 -2.80 -11.70 -1.04
C VAL A 74 -4.15 -12.28 -0.58
N CYS A 75 -4.77 -11.68 0.42
CA CYS A 75 -6.11 -12.04 0.88
C CYS A 75 -7.17 -11.48 -0.07
N GLY A 76 -8.03 -12.35 -0.63
CA GLY A 76 -9.11 -11.96 -1.54
C GLY A 76 -10.11 -11.00 -0.90
N GLU A 77 -10.42 -11.19 0.39
CA GLU A 77 -11.32 -10.32 1.13
C GLU A 77 -10.75 -8.90 1.27
N ASN A 78 -9.46 -8.78 1.56
CA ASN A 78 -8.80 -7.48 1.59
C ASN A 78 -8.87 -6.76 0.24
N ARG A 79 -8.75 -7.50 -0.88
CA ARG A 79 -8.90 -6.90 -2.22
C ARG A 79 -10.29 -6.33 -2.45
N ARG A 80 -11.35 -7.04 -2.01
CA ARG A 80 -12.74 -6.54 -2.08
C ARG A 80 -12.91 -5.28 -1.25
N VAL A 81 -12.45 -5.29 0.00
CA VAL A 81 -12.50 -4.13 0.91
C VAL A 81 -11.83 -2.91 0.29
N LEU A 82 -10.65 -3.07 -0.28
CA LEU A 82 -9.91 -1.97 -0.92
C LEU A 82 -10.67 -1.36 -2.09
N VAL A 83 -11.20 -2.19 -2.98
CA VAL A 83 -11.92 -1.71 -4.19
C VAL A 83 -13.27 -1.08 -3.83
N GLN A 84 -13.97 -1.61 -2.83
CA GLN A 84 -15.27 -1.09 -2.43
C GLN A 84 -15.21 0.22 -1.66
N ASN A 85 -14.13 0.47 -0.91
CA ASN A 85 -14.05 1.59 0.03
C ASN A 85 -13.13 2.72 -0.43
N GLY A 86 -12.48 2.62 -1.59
CA GLY A 86 -11.57 3.70 -1.99
C GLY A 86 -11.00 3.62 -3.39
N THR A 87 -10.34 4.69 -3.77
CA THR A 87 -9.53 4.76 -4.99
C THR A 87 -8.17 4.13 -4.73
N VAL A 88 -7.89 3.01 -5.36
CA VAL A 88 -6.67 2.23 -5.13
C VAL A 88 -5.56 2.65 -6.08
N ILE A 89 -4.43 3.05 -5.52
CA ILE A 89 -3.24 3.46 -6.27
C ILE A 89 -2.14 2.41 -6.11
N TYR A 90 -1.76 1.77 -7.18
CA TYR A 90 -0.59 0.90 -7.18
C TYR A 90 0.68 1.71 -7.51
N LEU A 91 1.56 1.88 -6.52
CA LEU A 91 2.90 2.44 -6.73
C LEU A 91 3.83 1.34 -7.22
N ARG A 92 4.04 1.27 -8.55
CA ARG A 92 4.89 0.27 -9.18
C ARG A 92 6.34 0.77 -9.21
N ALA A 93 7.27 -0.05 -8.78
CA ALA A 93 8.70 0.17 -8.92
C ALA A 93 9.34 -1.01 -9.64
N ALA A 94 10.41 -0.77 -10.41
CA ALA A 94 11.20 -1.84 -10.99
C ALA A 94 11.80 -2.73 -9.89
N LEU A 95 11.93 -4.03 -10.17
CA LEU A 95 12.47 -5.00 -9.21
C LEU A 95 13.85 -4.58 -8.68
N GLU A 96 14.71 -4.06 -9.56
CA GLU A 96 16.04 -3.59 -9.18
C GLU A 96 15.98 -2.40 -8.21
N ASP A 97 15.06 -1.44 -8.42
CA ASP A 97 14.86 -0.32 -7.49
C ASP A 97 14.35 -0.80 -6.13
N LEU A 98 13.45 -1.78 -6.12
CA LEU A 98 12.98 -2.41 -4.89
C LEU A 98 14.11 -3.12 -4.16
N TRP A 99 14.98 -3.84 -4.88
CA TRP A 99 16.15 -4.49 -4.32
C TRP A 99 17.10 -3.48 -3.68
N GLN A 100 17.50 -2.43 -4.40
CA GLN A 100 18.40 -1.41 -3.88
C GLN A 100 17.87 -0.74 -2.60
N ARG A 101 16.55 -0.51 -2.51
CA ARG A 101 15.91 0.11 -1.35
C ARG A 101 15.72 -0.85 -0.17
N THR A 102 15.69 -2.16 -0.40
CA THR A 102 15.36 -3.14 0.65
C THR A 102 16.50 -4.07 1.04
N ARG A 103 17.61 -4.12 0.31
CA ARG A 103 18.73 -5.05 0.54
C ARG A 103 19.34 -4.96 1.95
N HIS A 104 19.32 -3.79 2.58
CA HIS A 104 19.83 -3.57 3.93
C HIS A 104 18.74 -3.44 5.00
N ASP A 105 17.48 -3.51 4.62
CA ASP A 105 16.35 -3.36 5.54
C ASP A 105 16.09 -4.69 6.28
N ARG A 106 16.36 -4.69 7.59
CA ARG A 106 16.14 -5.85 8.47
C ARG A 106 14.75 -5.86 9.13
N SER A 107 13.95 -4.84 8.91
CA SER A 107 12.60 -4.74 9.49
C SER A 107 11.54 -5.58 8.77
N ARG A 108 11.94 -6.35 7.74
CA ARG A 108 11.03 -7.12 6.88
C ARG A 108 11.17 -8.62 7.09
N PRO A 109 10.30 -9.25 7.90
CA PRO A 109 10.41 -10.69 8.24
C PRO A 109 10.48 -11.58 7.00
N LEU A 110 9.65 -11.33 5.97
CA LEU A 110 9.59 -12.13 4.75
C LEU A 110 10.87 -12.07 3.88
N LEU A 111 11.75 -11.10 4.10
CA LEU A 111 13.04 -11.00 3.42
C LEU A 111 14.22 -11.49 4.28
N GLN A 112 13.97 -12.02 5.47
CA GLN A 112 15.00 -12.58 6.32
C GLN A 112 15.26 -14.06 5.96
N THR A 113 15.80 -14.26 4.76
CA THR A 113 16.13 -15.58 4.20
C THR A 113 17.55 -15.55 3.64
N GLY A 114 18.13 -16.73 3.37
CA GLY A 114 19.49 -16.83 2.82
C GLY A 114 19.64 -16.13 1.47
N ASP A 115 18.65 -16.25 0.57
CA ASP A 115 18.60 -15.52 -0.71
C ASP A 115 17.46 -14.49 -0.71
N ARG A 116 17.77 -13.30 -0.20
CA ARG A 116 16.83 -12.19 -0.10
C ARG A 116 16.40 -11.67 -1.47
N ARG A 117 17.28 -11.74 -2.49
CA ARG A 117 16.97 -11.26 -3.84
C ARG A 117 15.97 -12.17 -4.54
N ALA A 118 16.23 -13.48 -4.54
CA ALA A 118 15.28 -14.45 -5.09
C ALA A 118 13.92 -14.40 -4.37
N LYS A 119 13.92 -14.21 -3.05
CA LYS A 119 12.66 -14.04 -2.28
C LYS A 119 11.90 -12.79 -2.67
N LEU A 120 12.59 -11.66 -2.87
CA LEU A 120 11.95 -10.42 -3.32
C LEU A 120 11.34 -10.60 -4.72
N GLU A 121 12.05 -11.24 -5.64
CA GLU A 121 11.58 -11.55 -6.99
C GLU A 121 10.35 -12.45 -6.97
N GLN A 122 10.38 -13.53 -6.20
CA GLN A 122 9.24 -14.41 -5.98
C GLN A 122 8.00 -13.64 -5.50
N LEU A 123 8.16 -12.79 -4.49
CA LEU A 123 7.08 -11.97 -3.95
C LEU A 123 6.58 -10.94 -4.96
N PHE A 124 7.48 -10.40 -5.80
CA PHE A 124 7.09 -9.46 -6.86
C PHE A 124 6.23 -10.17 -7.91
N ILE A 125 6.69 -11.31 -8.44
CA ILE A 125 5.94 -12.10 -9.44
C ILE A 125 4.57 -12.51 -8.91
N GLN A 126 4.50 -12.97 -7.66
CA GLN A 126 3.24 -13.38 -7.03
C GLN A 126 2.24 -12.23 -6.85
N ARG A 127 2.73 -11.02 -6.49
CA ARG A 127 1.87 -9.92 -6.03
C ARG A 127 1.57 -8.88 -7.10
N ASP A 128 2.41 -8.70 -8.12
CA ASP A 128 2.20 -7.70 -9.17
C ASP A 128 0.84 -7.88 -9.88
N PRO A 129 0.41 -9.11 -10.26
CA PRO A 129 -0.93 -9.32 -10.81
C PRO A 129 -2.06 -8.90 -9.87
N LEU A 130 -1.91 -9.19 -8.57
CA LEU A 130 -2.92 -8.83 -7.55
C LEU A 130 -3.00 -7.33 -7.30
N TYR A 131 -1.87 -6.62 -7.35
CA TYR A 131 -1.87 -5.17 -7.29
C TYR A 131 -2.55 -4.55 -8.51
N ARG A 132 -2.32 -5.11 -9.71
CA ARG A 132 -2.97 -4.64 -10.94
C ARG A 132 -4.47 -4.90 -10.94
N GLU A 133 -4.92 -6.03 -10.38
CA GLU A 133 -6.33 -6.39 -10.24
C GLU A 133 -7.12 -5.34 -9.46
N VAL A 134 -6.56 -4.81 -8.38
CA VAL A 134 -7.27 -3.87 -7.50
C VAL A 134 -7.04 -2.42 -7.83
N ALA A 135 -6.04 -2.11 -8.63
CA ALA A 135 -5.62 -0.73 -8.89
C ALA A 135 -6.62 0.04 -9.74
N THR A 136 -7.14 1.15 -9.25
CA THR A 136 -7.85 2.14 -10.07
C THR A 136 -6.89 2.77 -11.08
N PHE A 137 -5.65 3.06 -10.65
CA PHE A 137 -4.56 3.42 -11.55
C PHE A 137 -3.18 3.03 -10.99
N ILE A 138 -2.26 2.84 -11.92
CA ILE A 138 -0.89 2.46 -11.63
C ILE A 138 0.01 3.68 -11.85
N VAL A 139 0.89 3.93 -10.90
CA VAL A 139 1.88 5.02 -10.98
C VAL A 139 3.28 4.43 -10.84
N ASP A 140 4.09 4.60 -11.87
CA ASP A 140 5.49 4.17 -11.84
C ASP A 140 6.30 5.14 -10.98
N THR A 141 6.97 4.59 -9.95
CA THR A 141 7.74 5.43 -9.02
C THR A 141 9.05 5.93 -9.62
N GLY A 142 9.63 5.21 -10.57
CA GLY A 142 10.83 5.60 -11.32
C GLY A 142 11.95 6.20 -10.48
N LYS A 143 12.78 7.03 -11.12
CA LYS A 143 13.84 7.83 -10.48
C LYS A 143 13.39 9.25 -10.08
N GLN A 144 12.09 9.52 -10.10
CA GLN A 144 11.56 10.84 -9.80
C GLN A 144 11.58 11.16 -8.29
N SER A 145 11.53 12.47 -7.97
CA SER A 145 11.46 12.92 -6.58
C SER A 145 10.09 12.57 -5.95
N LEU A 146 10.07 12.46 -4.61
CA LEU A 146 8.80 12.25 -3.87
C LEU A 146 7.77 13.36 -4.13
N ARG A 147 8.23 14.61 -4.35
CA ARG A 147 7.36 15.74 -4.67
C ARG A 147 6.72 15.59 -6.04
N SER A 148 7.51 15.23 -7.06
CA SER A 148 7.04 14.99 -8.41
C SER A 148 6.04 13.82 -8.44
N LEU A 149 6.35 12.72 -7.76
CA LEU A 149 5.45 11.57 -7.65
C LEU A 149 4.12 11.93 -6.97
N ALA A 150 4.16 12.68 -5.86
CA ALA A 150 2.95 13.13 -5.18
C ALA A 150 2.12 14.10 -6.05
N GLN A 151 2.77 14.95 -6.84
CA GLN A 151 2.09 15.85 -7.78
C GLN A 151 1.40 15.08 -8.93
N GLN A 152 2.07 14.08 -9.48
CA GLN A 152 1.49 13.20 -10.50
C GLN A 152 0.25 12.45 -9.97
N ILE A 153 0.32 11.95 -8.73
CA ILE A 153 -0.79 11.28 -8.08
C ILE A 153 -1.94 12.27 -7.83
N GLU A 154 -1.64 13.46 -7.34
CA GLU A 154 -2.64 14.52 -7.14
C GLU A 154 -3.39 14.85 -8.42
N GLN A 155 -2.68 15.06 -9.52
CA GLN A 155 -3.29 15.35 -10.81
C GLN A 155 -4.24 14.23 -11.25
N ARG A 156 -3.79 12.97 -11.22
CA ARG A 156 -4.62 11.82 -11.59
C ARG A 156 -5.86 11.65 -10.71
N LEU A 157 -5.72 11.90 -9.39
CA LEU A 157 -6.85 11.85 -8.47
C LEU A 157 -7.88 12.95 -8.78
N ARG A 158 -7.44 14.18 -9.08
CA ARG A 158 -8.33 15.28 -9.43
C ARG A 158 -9.09 14.98 -10.73
N GLU A 159 -8.41 14.49 -11.75
CA GLU A 159 -9.01 14.06 -13.02
C GLU A 159 -10.05 12.94 -12.79
N HIS A 160 -9.70 11.94 -11.99
CA HIS A 160 -10.60 10.82 -11.65
C HIS A 160 -11.87 11.29 -10.93
N PHE A 161 -11.74 12.17 -9.94
CA PHE A 161 -12.90 12.67 -9.20
C PHE A 161 -13.77 13.62 -10.03
N GLN A 162 -13.18 14.41 -10.92
CA GLN A 162 -13.93 15.25 -11.85
C GLN A 162 -14.76 14.40 -12.83
N SER A 163 -14.16 13.38 -13.42
CA SER A 163 -14.85 12.46 -14.32
C SER A 163 -16.01 11.71 -13.63
N ALA A 164 -15.79 11.27 -12.39
CA ALA A 164 -16.83 10.59 -11.60
C ALA A 164 -17.97 11.55 -11.19
N GLY A 165 -17.68 12.84 -11.01
CA GLY A 165 -18.67 13.88 -10.70
C GLY A 165 -19.59 14.18 -11.89
N HIS A 166 -19.06 14.26 -13.10
CA HIS A 166 -19.84 14.48 -14.32
C HIS A 166 -20.77 13.32 -14.65
N ALA A 167 -20.28 12.09 -14.49
CA ALA A 167 -21.09 10.88 -14.74
C ALA A 167 -22.32 10.74 -13.83
N ARG A 168 -22.33 11.41 -12.66
CA ARG A 168 -23.50 11.43 -11.76
C ARG A 168 -24.51 12.52 -12.09
N GLN A 169 -24.12 13.56 -12.82
CA GLN A 169 -25.02 14.66 -13.24
C GLN A 169 -25.78 14.31 -14.52
N ASP A 170 -25.22 13.47 -15.38
CA ASP A 170 -25.85 13.04 -16.63
C ASP A 170 -26.90 11.91 -16.45
N CYS A 171 -27.03 11.35 -15.23
CA CYS A 171 -27.99 10.30 -14.88
C CYS A 171 -29.14 10.78 -13.98
N ALA A 172 -29.29 12.07 -13.73
CA ALA A 172 -30.36 12.70 -12.95
C ALA A 172 -31.26 13.53 -13.84
#